data_75e5bc767032c97f256213e9707cc61a
#
_entry.id   75e5bc767032c97f256213e9707cc61a
#
_cell.length_a   1.000
_cell.length_b   1.000
_cell.length_c   1.000
_cell.angle_alpha   90.00
_cell.angle_beta   90.00
_cell.angle_gamma   90.00
#
_symmetry.space_group_name_H-M   'P 1'
#
loop_
_entity.id
_entity.type
_entity.pdbx_description
1 polymer ?
#
loop_
_entity_poly.entity_id
_entity_poly.type
_entity_poly.pdbx_seq_one_letter_code
_entity_poly.pdbx_strand_id
1 'polypeptide(L)'
;MKAFEPDRIRNVVLVGPPGSGKTSLAEAMLYRAGTVSRAGRVEDGSTVCDHEPDEKEVGHSLTTALATLEWHDHKINLLDTPGTFDFAGEAVGAMAAADLAVFVVDASSGLDHATVDLWRQAADRGLPRLVFVNKLDREHTDLSLIHISEPTRPY
;
A
#
# COMPACT_ATOMS: atom_id res chain seq x y z
N MET A 1 6.65 17.72 18.29
CA MET A 1 6.34 17.30 16.91
C MET A 1 6.97 18.33 15.99
N LYS A 2 7.82 17.93 15.03
CA LYS A 2 8.45 18.84 14.06
C LYS A 2 7.34 19.39 13.15
N ALA A 3 7.30 20.70 12.93
CA ALA A 3 6.40 21.29 11.95
C ALA A 3 7.00 21.14 10.55
N PHE A 4 6.18 20.75 9.58
CA PHE A 4 6.57 20.62 8.18
C PHE A 4 5.77 21.60 7.35
N GLU A 5 6.41 22.23 6.38
CA GLU A 5 5.73 23.02 5.38
C GLU A 5 4.91 22.09 4.45
N PRO A 6 3.78 22.56 3.90
CA PRO A 6 2.88 21.73 3.08
C PRO A 6 3.56 21.08 1.89
N ASP A 7 4.55 21.71 1.28
CA ASP A 7 5.33 21.20 0.17
C ASP A 7 6.26 20.04 0.54
N ARG A 8 6.44 19.79 1.86
CA ARG A 8 7.22 18.67 2.41
C ARG A 8 6.37 17.55 3.00
N ILE A 9 5.07 17.61 2.82
CA ILE A 9 4.15 16.55 3.25
C ILE A 9 3.74 15.74 2.02
N ARG A 10 3.77 14.42 2.13
CA ARG A 10 3.31 13.50 1.08
C ARG A 10 2.42 12.42 1.66
N ASN A 11 1.28 12.24 1.05
CA ASN A 11 0.35 11.18 1.36
C ASN A 11 0.53 10.05 0.36
N VAL A 12 0.90 8.87 0.83
CA VAL A 12 1.17 7.70 0.00
C VAL A 12 0.19 6.60 0.39
N VAL A 13 -0.61 6.14 -0.55
CA VAL A 13 -1.54 5.03 -0.33
C VAL A 13 -0.94 3.72 -0.84
N LEU A 14 -1.04 2.68 -0.02
CA LEU A 14 -0.65 1.31 -0.38
C LEU A 14 -1.90 0.56 -0.81
N VAL A 15 -1.92 0.06 -2.04
CA VAL A 15 -3.04 -0.63 -2.68
C VAL A 15 -2.57 -1.98 -3.22
N GLY A 16 -3.43 -2.98 -3.23
CA GLY A 16 -3.11 -4.29 -3.80
C GLY A 16 -3.89 -5.42 -3.15
N PRO A 17 -3.77 -6.65 -3.68
CA PRO A 17 -4.54 -7.79 -3.19
C PRO A 17 -4.26 -8.14 -1.73
N PRO A 18 -5.15 -8.91 -1.08
CA PRO A 18 -4.89 -9.43 0.25
C PRO A 18 -3.62 -10.28 0.23
N GLY A 19 -2.84 -10.19 1.30
CA GLY A 19 -1.60 -10.96 1.43
C GLY A 19 -0.45 -10.51 0.51
N SER A 20 -0.57 -9.44 -0.29
CA SER A 20 0.53 -8.94 -1.14
C SER A 20 1.69 -8.34 -0.34
N GLY A 21 1.47 -8.00 0.93
CA GLY A 21 2.48 -7.47 1.84
C GLY A 21 2.46 -5.94 2.00
N LYS A 22 1.31 -5.30 1.81
CA LYS A 22 1.12 -3.84 2.03
C LYS A 22 1.53 -3.43 3.44
N THR A 23 0.91 -4.03 4.46
CA THR A 23 1.20 -3.77 5.87
C THR A 23 2.67 -4.08 6.22
N SER A 24 3.22 -5.17 5.69
CA SER A 24 4.65 -5.50 5.88
C SER A 24 5.57 -4.47 5.24
N LEU A 25 5.20 -3.90 4.08
CA LEU A 25 5.93 -2.81 3.44
C LEU A 25 5.84 -1.53 4.28
N ALA A 26 4.65 -1.18 4.81
CA ALA A 26 4.48 -0.05 5.70
C ALA A 26 5.37 -0.17 6.95
N GLU A 27 5.37 -1.34 7.60
CA GLU A 27 6.23 -1.62 8.76
C GLU A 27 7.72 -1.51 8.43
N ALA A 28 8.14 -2.03 7.28
CA ALA A 28 9.53 -1.92 6.83
C ALA A 28 9.95 -0.46 6.58
N MET A 29 9.05 0.36 6.02
CA MET A 29 9.29 1.79 5.82
C MET A 29 9.38 2.55 7.15
N LEU A 30 8.47 2.28 8.10
CA LEU A 30 8.50 2.86 9.45
C LEU A 30 9.79 2.49 10.20
N TYR A 31 10.21 1.24 10.14
CA TYR A 31 11.45 0.77 10.74
C TYR A 31 12.67 1.41 10.09
N ARG A 32 12.72 1.47 8.76
CA ARG A 32 13.84 2.07 8.02
C ARG A 32 13.97 3.57 8.28
N ALA A 33 12.87 4.25 8.49
CA ALA A 33 12.83 5.66 8.86
C ALA A 33 13.19 5.92 10.34
N GLY A 34 13.32 4.87 11.15
CA GLY A 34 13.58 4.99 12.59
C GLY A 34 12.38 5.45 13.42
N THR A 35 11.18 5.42 12.83
CA THR A 35 9.94 5.76 13.54
C THR A 35 9.59 4.72 14.59
N VAL A 36 9.88 3.45 14.28
CA VAL A 36 9.75 2.32 15.21
C VAL A 36 11.11 1.67 15.42
N SER A 37 11.36 1.16 16.62
CA SER A 37 12.61 0.49 16.96
C SER A 37 12.70 -0.96 16.46
N ARG A 38 11.56 -1.56 16.11
CA ARG A 38 11.42 -2.91 15.56
C ARG A 38 10.27 -2.94 14.57
N ALA A 39 10.45 -3.59 13.43
CA ALA A 39 9.37 -3.84 12.50
C ALA A 39 8.40 -4.86 13.10
N GLY A 40 7.11 -4.53 13.08
CA GLY A 40 6.04 -5.45 13.46
C GLY A 40 5.86 -6.57 12.42
N ARG A 41 5.13 -7.60 12.81
CA ARG A 41 4.72 -8.71 11.93
C ARG A 41 3.22 -8.89 12.02
N VAL A 42 2.59 -9.09 10.88
CA VAL A 42 1.14 -9.31 10.78
C VAL A 42 0.77 -10.59 11.54
N GLU A 43 1.57 -11.65 11.41
CA GLU A 43 1.34 -12.94 12.04
C GLU A 43 1.36 -12.87 13.57
N ASP A 44 2.12 -11.93 14.13
CA ASP A 44 2.24 -11.73 15.58
C ASP A 44 1.25 -10.67 16.11
N GLY A 45 0.47 -10.02 15.23
CA GLY A 45 -0.40 -8.89 15.57
C GLY A 45 0.35 -7.70 16.18
N SER A 46 1.64 -7.53 15.84
CA SER A 46 2.54 -6.52 16.42
C SER A 46 2.77 -5.32 15.49
N THR A 47 2.03 -5.23 14.38
CA THR A 47 2.12 -4.14 13.42
C THR A 47 1.55 -2.83 13.98
N VAL A 48 2.09 -1.72 13.50
CA VAL A 48 1.57 -0.38 13.84
C VAL A 48 0.25 -0.11 13.12
N CYS A 49 0.04 -0.70 11.94
CA CYS A 49 -1.13 -0.45 11.11
C CYS A 49 -2.37 -1.26 11.54
N ASP A 50 -2.22 -2.50 12.04
CA ASP A 50 -3.35 -3.32 12.47
C ASP A 50 -3.62 -3.11 13.96
N HIS A 51 -4.53 -2.19 14.29
CA HIS A 51 -4.79 -1.79 15.67
C HIS A 51 -6.02 -2.48 16.27
N GLU A 52 -7.02 -2.73 15.43
CA GLU A 52 -8.29 -3.25 15.88
C GLU A 52 -8.19 -4.71 16.33
N PRO A 53 -8.86 -5.10 17.43
CA PRO A 53 -8.86 -6.49 17.89
C PRO A 53 -9.36 -7.46 16.81
N ASP A 54 -10.35 -7.04 16.02
CA ASP A 54 -10.94 -7.83 14.93
C ASP A 54 -9.95 -8.07 13.78
N GLU A 55 -9.10 -7.09 13.45
CA GLU A 55 -8.05 -7.24 12.44
C GLU A 55 -7.01 -8.30 12.86
N LYS A 56 -6.69 -8.33 14.15
CA LYS A 56 -5.75 -9.32 14.71
C LYS A 56 -6.34 -10.73 14.73
N GLU A 57 -7.65 -10.86 14.95
CA GLU A 57 -8.35 -12.15 14.94
C GLU A 57 -8.48 -12.68 13.50
N VAL A 58 -8.81 -11.81 12.55
CA VAL A 58 -9.02 -12.18 11.14
C VAL A 58 -7.69 -12.27 10.37
N GLY A 59 -6.63 -11.62 10.84
CA GLY A 59 -5.30 -11.65 10.25
C GLY A 59 -5.16 -10.81 8.98
N HIS A 60 -6.04 -9.83 8.78
CA HIS A 60 -5.93 -8.83 7.71
C HIS A 60 -6.63 -7.53 8.10
N SER A 61 -6.20 -6.42 7.46
CA SER A 61 -6.76 -5.09 7.72
C SER A 61 -8.21 -5.00 7.23
N LEU A 62 -9.07 -4.39 8.03
CA LEU A 62 -10.49 -4.14 7.73
C LEU A 62 -10.75 -2.69 7.38
N THR A 63 -9.93 -1.77 7.92
CA THR A 63 -10.03 -0.33 7.72
C THR A 63 -8.71 0.24 7.19
N THR A 64 -8.75 1.45 6.65
CA THR A 64 -7.54 2.15 6.23
C THR A 64 -6.78 2.66 7.46
N ALA A 65 -5.57 2.16 7.68
CA ALA A 65 -4.69 2.63 8.73
C ALA A 65 -3.81 3.79 8.26
N LEU A 66 -3.60 4.76 9.16
CA LEU A 66 -2.71 5.89 8.93
C LEU A 66 -1.46 5.77 9.78
N ALA A 67 -0.31 5.63 9.15
CA ALA A 67 0.98 5.71 9.80
C ALA A 67 1.80 6.89 9.25
N THR A 68 2.69 7.45 10.06
CA THR A 68 3.50 8.61 9.64
C THR A 68 4.96 8.33 9.89
N LEU A 69 5.81 8.69 8.91
CA LEU A 69 7.26 8.64 9.02
C LEU A 69 7.91 9.93 8.52
N GLU A 70 9.14 10.17 8.96
CA GLU A 70 9.97 11.27 8.46
C GLU A 70 11.12 10.69 7.64
N TRP A 71 11.30 11.21 6.42
CA TRP A 71 12.37 10.79 5.53
C TRP A 71 12.91 11.94 4.68
N HIS A 72 14.22 12.17 4.72
CA HIS A 72 14.89 13.26 3.99
C HIS A 72 14.18 14.62 4.10
N ASP A 73 13.86 15.04 5.33
CA ASP A 73 13.14 16.29 5.65
C ASP A 73 11.70 16.36 5.08
N HIS A 74 11.11 15.25 4.71
CA HIS A 74 9.70 15.15 4.35
C HIS A 74 8.94 14.36 5.41
N LYS A 75 7.70 14.75 5.62
CA LYS A 75 6.71 13.96 6.35
C LYS A 75 5.94 13.11 5.35
N ILE A 76 6.00 11.80 5.51
CA ILE A 76 5.26 10.85 4.67
C ILE A 76 4.16 10.23 5.53
N ASN A 77 2.91 10.44 5.11
CA ASN A 77 1.75 9.76 5.67
C ASN A 77 1.47 8.52 4.80
N LEU A 78 1.55 7.35 5.40
CA LEU A 78 1.22 6.07 4.76
C LEU A 78 -0.23 5.73 5.06
N LEU A 79 -1.01 5.52 4.03
CA LEU A 79 -2.39 5.05 4.08
C LEU A 79 -2.36 3.56 3.69
N ASP A 80 -2.34 2.66 4.69
CA ASP A 80 -2.38 1.22 4.45
C ASP A 80 -3.83 0.77 4.30
N THR A 81 -4.22 0.30 3.12
CA THR A 81 -5.61 -0.04 2.81
C THR A 81 -5.88 -1.54 2.90
N PRO A 82 -7.11 -1.94 3.26
CA PRO A 82 -7.52 -3.33 3.15
C PRO A 82 -7.35 -3.86 1.73
N GLY A 83 -6.95 -5.13 1.61
CA GLY A 83 -6.75 -5.76 0.29
C GLY A 83 -7.96 -6.50 -0.23
N THR A 84 -8.97 -6.75 0.60
CA THR A 84 -10.15 -7.52 0.22
C THR A 84 -11.14 -6.69 -0.60
N PHE A 85 -11.79 -7.33 -1.56
CA PHE A 85 -12.74 -6.68 -2.48
C PHE A 85 -13.89 -5.97 -1.73
N ASP A 86 -14.37 -6.55 -0.64
CA ASP A 86 -15.47 -6.01 0.16
C ASP A 86 -15.16 -4.61 0.72
N PHE A 87 -13.88 -4.28 0.88
CA PHE A 87 -13.40 -2.98 1.37
C PHE A 87 -12.75 -2.12 0.28
N ALA A 88 -13.01 -2.39 -1.00
CA ALA A 88 -12.47 -1.59 -2.10
C ALA A 88 -12.82 -0.09 -1.99
N GLY A 89 -13.95 0.24 -1.36
CA GLY A 89 -14.36 1.62 -1.06
C GLY A 89 -13.35 2.37 -0.19
N GLU A 90 -12.70 1.69 0.76
CA GLU A 90 -11.65 2.24 1.61
C GLU A 90 -10.44 2.67 0.76
N ALA A 91 -10.00 1.80 -0.16
CA ALA A 91 -8.89 2.11 -1.06
C ALA A 91 -9.22 3.31 -1.97
N VAL A 92 -10.45 3.40 -2.47
CA VAL A 92 -10.92 4.53 -3.29
C VAL A 92 -10.93 5.83 -2.50
N GLY A 93 -11.39 5.80 -1.24
CA GLY A 93 -11.37 6.94 -0.33
C GLY A 93 -9.95 7.39 -0.01
N ALA A 94 -9.05 6.44 0.31
CA ALA A 94 -7.65 6.72 0.60
C ALA A 94 -6.91 7.31 -0.62
N MET A 95 -7.17 6.80 -1.84
CA MET A 95 -6.61 7.35 -3.08
C MET A 95 -7.04 8.80 -3.34
N ALA A 96 -8.21 9.22 -2.89
CA ALA A 96 -8.66 10.61 -3.04
C ALA A 96 -7.87 11.60 -2.18
N ALA A 97 -7.23 11.12 -1.10
CA ALA A 97 -6.40 11.92 -0.21
C ALA A 97 -4.89 11.79 -0.47
N ALA A 98 -4.50 10.94 -1.42
CA ALA A 98 -3.11 10.59 -1.68
C ALA A 98 -2.47 11.43 -2.79
N ASP A 99 -1.16 11.63 -2.67
CA ASP A 99 -0.31 12.24 -3.71
C ASP A 99 0.33 11.17 -4.62
N LEU A 100 0.39 9.92 -4.14
CA LEU A 100 0.96 8.77 -4.84
C LEU A 100 0.25 7.49 -4.42
N ALA A 101 -0.09 6.63 -5.38
CA ALA A 101 -0.53 5.26 -5.12
C ALA A 101 0.60 4.25 -5.40
N VAL A 102 0.93 3.43 -4.40
CA VAL A 102 1.86 2.32 -4.53
C VAL A 102 1.06 1.02 -4.59
N PHE A 103 1.07 0.39 -5.76
CA PHE A 103 0.43 -0.89 -6.00
C PHE A 103 1.38 -2.01 -5.63
N VAL A 104 1.10 -2.68 -4.50
CA VAL A 104 1.91 -3.79 -3.98
C VAL A 104 1.39 -5.10 -4.58
N VAL A 105 2.23 -5.75 -5.37
CA VAL A 105 1.89 -6.96 -6.12
C VAL A 105 2.76 -8.12 -5.66
N ASP A 106 2.13 -9.26 -5.42
CA ASP A 106 2.83 -10.52 -5.15
C ASP A 106 3.29 -11.13 -6.48
N ALA A 107 4.60 -11.33 -6.66
CA ALA A 107 5.19 -11.85 -7.88
C ALA A 107 4.73 -13.27 -8.22
N SER A 108 4.25 -14.03 -7.24
CA SER A 108 3.78 -15.41 -7.43
C SER A 108 2.29 -15.52 -7.81
N SER A 109 1.48 -14.51 -7.44
CA SER A 109 0.01 -14.55 -7.66
C SER A 109 -0.45 -13.66 -8.81
N GLY A 110 0.37 -12.68 -9.21
CA GLY A 110 0.00 -11.70 -10.23
C GLY A 110 -1.01 -10.65 -9.75
N LEU A 111 -1.81 -10.14 -10.68
CA LEU A 111 -2.82 -9.10 -10.43
C LEU A 111 -4.22 -9.70 -10.42
N ASP A 112 -5.02 -9.33 -9.43
CA ASP A 112 -6.46 -9.59 -9.42
C ASP A 112 -7.25 -8.47 -10.13
N HIS A 113 -8.50 -8.76 -10.45
CA HIS A 113 -9.38 -7.80 -11.14
C HIS A 113 -9.59 -6.53 -10.33
N ALA A 114 -9.73 -6.63 -9.01
CA ALA A 114 -9.95 -5.48 -8.15
C ALA A 114 -8.75 -4.52 -8.19
N THR A 115 -7.53 -5.05 -8.14
CA THR A 115 -6.30 -4.25 -8.25
C THR A 115 -6.18 -3.57 -9.62
N VAL A 116 -6.57 -4.25 -10.70
CA VAL A 116 -6.58 -3.66 -12.05
C VAL A 116 -7.61 -2.53 -12.15
N ASP A 117 -8.78 -2.68 -11.55
CA ASP A 117 -9.80 -1.63 -11.54
C ASP A 117 -9.37 -0.43 -10.70
N LEU A 118 -8.74 -0.63 -9.54
CA LEU A 118 -8.17 0.45 -8.74
C LEU A 118 -7.03 1.17 -9.49
N TRP A 119 -6.23 0.44 -10.27
CA TRP A 119 -5.20 1.02 -11.13
C TRP A 119 -5.80 1.97 -12.18
N ARG A 120 -6.90 1.56 -12.83
CA ARG A 120 -7.61 2.40 -13.79
C ARG A 120 -8.22 3.63 -13.12
N GLN A 121 -8.87 3.45 -11.97
CA GLN A 121 -9.43 4.56 -11.21
C GLN A 121 -8.38 5.57 -10.76
N ALA A 122 -7.20 5.13 -10.37
CA ALA A 122 -6.08 6.02 -10.07
C ALA A 122 -5.62 6.79 -11.33
N ALA A 123 -5.59 6.12 -12.50
CA ALA A 123 -5.29 6.75 -13.78
C ALA A 123 -6.28 7.85 -14.15
N ASP A 124 -7.58 7.54 -14.04
CA ASP A 124 -8.66 8.47 -14.37
C ASP A 124 -8.65 9.74 -13.50
N ARG A 125 -8.13 9.60 -12.27
CA ARG A 125 -7.94 10.73 -11.35
C ARG A 125 -6.62 11.49 -11.58
N GLY A 126 -5.76 11.01 -12.47
CA GLY A 126 -4.42 11.57 -12.66
C GLY A 126 -3.49 11.36 -11.46
N LEU A 127 -3.82 10.41 -10.57
CA LEU A 127 -2.98 10.08 -9.41
C LEU A 127 -1.72 9.35 -9.88
N PRO A 128 -0.51 9.83 -9.54
CA PRO A 128 0.74 9.13 -9.82
C PRO A 128 0.72 7.71 -9.25
N ARG A 129 1.26 6.76 -10.00
CA ARG A 129 1.23 5.33 -9.66
C ARG A 129 2.62 4.74 -9.71
N LEU A 130 2.92 3.87 -8.74
CA LEU A 130 4.15 3.08 -8.68
C LEU A 130 3.76 1.62 -8.42
N VAL A 131 4.44 0.69 -9.07
CA VAL A 131 4.30 -0.74 -8.79
C VAL A 131 5.46 -1.21 -7.92
N PHE A 132 5.14 -1.83 -6.80
CA PHE A 132 6.10 -2.51 -5.94
C PHE A 132 5.87 -4.01 -6.04
N VAL A 133 6.80 -4.70 -6.68
CA VAL A 133 6.76 -6.16 -6.84
C VAL A 133 7.40 -6.81 -5.62
N ASN A 134 6.61 -7.55 -4.85
CA ASN A 134 7.00 -8.19 -3.61
C ASN A 134 7.14 -9.71 -3.78
N LYS A 135 7.79 -10.36 -2.82
CA LYS A 135 7.95 -11.81 -2.72
C LYS A 135 8.66 -12.46 -3.91
N LEU A 136 9.66 -11.75 -4.45
CA LEU A 136 10.51 -12.24 -5.54
C LEU A 136 11.39 -13.45 -5.14
N ASP A 137 11.52 -13.70 -3.84
CA ASP A 137 12.23 -14.82 -3.24
C ASP A 137 11.45 -16.15 -3.26
N ARG A 138 10.17 -16.11 -3.63
CA ARG A 138 9.35 -17.32 -3.72
C ARG A 138 9.64 -18.11 -4.99
N GLU A 139 9.53 -19.45 -4.88
CA GLU A 139 9.57 -20.33 -6.04
C GLU A 139 8.38 -20.05 -6.98
N HIS A 140 8.59 -20.24 -8.28
CA HIS A 140 7.59 -20.00 -9.33
C HIS A 140 7.15 -18.55 -9.51
N THR A 141 8.03 -17.58 -9.21
CA THR A 141 7.75 -16.17 -9.54
C THR A 141 7.88 -15.95 -11.04
N ASP A 142 6.80 -15.49 -11.68
CA ASP A 142 6.79 -15.11 -13.09
C ASP A 142 6.33 -13.66 -13.25
N LEU A 143 7.28 -12.78 -13.57
CA LEU A 143 6.99 -11.36 -13.78
C LEU A 143 6.08 -11.11 -14.99
N SER A 144 5.91 -12.07 -15.89
CA SER A 144 4.98 -11.94 -17.02
C SER A 144 3.51 -11.85 -16.57
N LEU A 145 3.19 -12.37 -15.38
CA LEU A 145 1.86 -12.29 -14.78
C LEU A 145 1.48 -10.87 -14.31
N ILE A 146 2.45 -9.96 -14.26
CA ILE A 146 2.27 -8.57 -13.81
C ILE A 146 2.08 -7.63 -15.02
N HIS A 147 1.76 -8.16 -16.18
CA HIS A 147 1.55 -7.34 -17.37
C HIS A 147 0.30 -6.47 -17.25
N ILE A 148 0.50 -5.20 -16.89
CA ILE A 148 -0.55 -4.19 -16.92
C ILE A 148 -0.50 -3.53 -18.31
N SER A 149 -1.40 -3.95 -19.20
CA SER A 149 -1.59 -3.23 -20.46
C SER A 149 -2.24 -1.89 -20.17
N GLU A 150 -1.50 -0.79 -20.31
CA GLU A 150 -2.14 0.52 -20.38
C GLU A 150 -3.02 0.56 -21.63
N PRO A 151 -4.28 1.08 -21.53
CA PRO A 151 -5.03 1.37 -22.72
C PRO A 151 -4.22 2.36 -23.56
N THR A 152 -3.88 1.96 -24.79
CA THR A 152 -3.24 2.83 -25.77
C THR A 152 -4.06 4.12 -25.86
N ARG A 153 -3.48 5.26 -25.45
CA ARG A 153 -4.11 6.56 -25.71
C ARG A 153 -4.26 6.67 -27.22
N PRO A 154 -5.46 6.89 -27.75
CA PRO A 154 -5.57 7.30 -29.14
C PRO A 154 -4.85 8.64 -29.28
N TYR A 155 -3.93 8.73 -30.23
CA TYR A 155 -3.20 9.96 -30.60
C TYR A 155 -4.19 10.99 -31.14
#